data_90c4165916c4174afa2289a7dd9db60c
#
_entry.id   90c4165916c4174afa2289a7dd9db60c
#
_cell.length_a   1.000
_cell.length_b   1.000
_cell.length_c   1.000
_cell.angle_alpha   90.00
_cell.angle_beta   90.00
_cell.angle_gamma   90.00
#
_symmetry.space_group_name_H-M   'P 1'
#
loop_
_entity.id
_entity.type
_entity.pdbx_description
1 polymer ?
#
loop_
_entity_poly.entity_id
_entity_poly.type
_entity_poly.pdbx_seq_one_letter_code
_entity_poly.pdbx_strand_id
1 'polypeptide(L)'
;KKRSKRIFKNLMKIRPVILCGGAGTRLWPNTKNNQAKQFINFGDWTLLGKTLERTKNQIFDTPIISTNLKYIKEIKKYFKKNNIKKYRIILEPAKMNTSPAMLSASLIKDIPDLQPLIFLSADHLIEKEQRFYKKLKENQKKLSNKNIFIFGIKPTNPSSDYGYFITR
;
A
#
# COMPACT_ATOMS: atom_id res chain seq x y z
N LYS A 1 24.95 -25.33 -25.86
CA LYS A 1 23.46 -25.30 -25.73
C LYS A 1 22.92 -25.52 -24.30
N LYS A 2 23.71 -25.39 -23.19
CA LYS A 2 23.25 -25.62 -21.80
C LYS A 2 23.47 -24.44 -20.83
N ARG A 3 23.89 -23.25 -21.31
CA ARG A 3 24.13 -22.07 -20.45
C ARG A 3 22.98 -21.04 -20.38
N SER A 4 21.90 -21.24 -21.14
CA SER A 4 20.82 -20.24 -21.28
C SER A 4 19.65 -20.42 -20.28
N LYS A 5 19.65 -21.41 -19.39
CA LYS A 5 18.51 -21.73 -18.51
C LYS A 5 18.65 -21.28 -17.05
N ARG A 6 19.68 -20.50 -16.69
CA ARG A 6 19.93 -20.09 -15.28
C ARG A 6 19.91 -18.59 -15.04
N ILE A 7 19.35 -17.81 -15.93
CA ILE A 7 18.96 -16.44 -15.60
C ILE A 7 17.46 -16.44 -15.29
N PHE A 8 17.05 -17.14 -14.24
CA PHE A 8 15.92 -16.67 -13.47
C PHE A 8 16.40 -15.34 -12.87
N LYS A 9 16.16 -14.26 -13.60
CA LYS A 9 16.23 -12.92 -13.05
C LYS A 9 15.51 -12.99 -11.71
N ASN A 10 16.25 -12.89 -10.59
CA ASN A 10 15.64 -12.64 -9.29
C ASN A 10 14.80 -11.40 -9.48
N LEU A 11 13.48 -11.59 -9.64
CA LEU A 11 12.57 -10.48 -9.84
C LEU A 11 12.75 -9.58 -8.63
N MET A 12 13.10 -8.32 -8.88
CA MET A 12 13.30 -7.34 -7.82
C MET A 12 12.03 -7.26 -6.97
N LYS A 13 12.16 -7.34 -5.65
CA LYS A 13 11.00 -7.26 -4.75
C LYS A 13 10.24 -5.96 -4.98
N ILE A 14 8.92 -6.04 -4.90
CA ILE A 14 8.04 -4.87 -4.98
C ILE A 14 8.08 -4.15 -3.63
N ARG A 15 8.30 -2.84 -3.64
CA ARG A 15 8.27 -2.05 -2.41
C ARG A 15 6.86 -1.50 -2.16
N PRO A 16 6.21 -1.90 -1.06
CA PRO A 16 4.89 -1.36 -0.73
C PRO A 16 5.03 0.07 -0.18
N VAL A 17 4.16 0.94 -0.64
CA VAL A 17 3.93 2.29 -0.09
C VAL A 17 2.51 2.31 0.45
N ILE A 18 2.39 2.32 1.77
CA ILE A 18 1.09 2.30 2.46
C ILE A 18 0.67 3.75 2.73
N LEU A 19 -0.44 4.15 2.13
CA LEU A 19 -0.97 5.50 2.24
C LEU A 19 -1.85 5.61 3.49
N CYS A 20 -1.33 6.29 4.52
CA CYS A 20 -1.94 6.44 5.84
C CYS A 20 -2.37 7.89 6.15
N GLY A 21 -2.74 8.68 5.14
CA GLY A 21 -3.06 10.12 5.30
C GLY A 21 -4.54 10.45 5.50
N GLY A 22 -5.45 9.49 5.37
CA GLY A 22 -6.91 9.71 5.38
C GLY A 22 -7.48 10.02 6.77
N ALA A 23 -8.33 11.03 6.87
CA ALA A 23 -9.00 11.43 8.11
C ALA A 23 -10.17 10.50 8.54
N GLY A 24 -10.64 9.61 7.64
CA GLY A 24 -11.67 8.62 7.96
C GLY A 24 -13.07 9.14 8.21
N THR A 25 -13.40 10.34 7.78
CA THR A 25 -14.67 11.04 8.07
C THR A 25 -15.93 10.28 7.64
N ARG A 26 -15.81 9.36 6.65
CA ARG A 26 -16.96 8.57 6.14
C ARG A 26 -17.40 7.41 7.03
N LEU A 27 -16.66 7.09 8.09
CA LEU A 27 -17.03 6.01 9.03
C LEU A 27 -17.62 6.50 10.34
N TRP A 28 -18.08 7.75 10.37
CA TRP A 28 -18.88 8.20 11.51
C TRP A 28 -20.15 7.31 11.63
N PRO A 29 -20.56 6.87 12.84
CA PRO A 29 -20.10 7.23 14.19
C PRO A 29 -18.91 6.41 14.73
N ASN A 30 -18.37 5.44 13.99
CA ASN A 30 -17.27 4.58 14.45
C ASN A 30 -15.91 5.30 14.59
N THR A 31 -15.79 6.53 14.04
CA THR A 31 -14.63 7.40 14.18
C THR A 31 -14.84 8.44 15.27
N LYS A 32 -15.14 8.01 16.50
CA LYS A 32 -15.19 8.92 17.65
C LYS A 32 -13.81 9.56 17.88
N ASN A 33 -13.77 10.84 18.27
CA ASN A 33 -12.57 11.55 18.74
C ASN A 33 -11.44 11.75 17.71
N ASN A 34 -11.74 12.07 16.45
CA ASN A 34 -10.70 12.30 15.42
C ASN A 34 -9.75 11.11 15.18
N GLN A 35 -10.09 9.90 15.59
CA GLN A 35 -9.29 8.72 15.33
C GLN A 35 -9.28 8.43 13.82
N ALA A 36 -8.10 8.28 13.25
CA ALA A 36 -7.98 7.95 11.84
C ALA A 36 -8.48 6.52 11.58
N LYS A 37 -9.22 6.34 10.48
CA LYS A 37 -9.91 5.11 10.07
C LYS A 37 -9.03 3.85 10.15
N GLN A 38 -7.78 3.97 9.76
CA GLN A 38 -6.83 2.86 9.72
C GLN A 38 -6.49 2.26 11.10
N PHE A 39 -6.76 3.00 12.19
CA PHE A 39 -6.52 2.54 13.58
C PHE A 39 -7.77 2.05 14.29
N ILE A 40 -8.93 2.06 13.64
CA ILE A 40 -10.15 1.50 14.23
C ILE A 40 -9.93 0.01 14.47
N ASN A 41 -10.23 -0.44 15.70
CA ASN A 41 -10.20 -1.84 16.06
C ASN A 41 -11.49 -2.55 15.64
N PHE A 42 -11.33 -3.67 14.97
CA PHE A 42 -12.40 -4.62 14.64
C PHE A 42 -12.15 -5.92 15.42
N GLY A 43 -12.34 -5.86 16.74
CA GLY A 43 -11.95 -6.93 17.65
C GLY A 43 -10.43 -6.93 17.87
N ASP A 44 -9.74 -7.93 17.35
CA ASP A 44 -8.30 -8.17 17.51
C ASP A 44 -7.44 -7.60 16.36
N TRP A 45 -8.04 -6.97 15.35
CA TRP A 45 -7.33 -6.45 14.18
C TRP A 45 -7.72 -5.01 13.79
N THR A 46 -6.88 -4.38 12.98
CA THR A 46 -7.11 -3.05 12.39
C THR A 46 -6.90 -3.12 10.87
N LEU A 47 -7.44 -2.17 10.12
CA LEU A 47 -7.23 -2.09 8.67
C LEU A 47 -5.74 -1.92 8.33
N LEU A 48 -5.04 -1.05 9.07
CA LEU A 48 -3.59 -0.90 8.93
C LEU A 48 -2.86 -2.21 9.23
N GLY A 49 -3.28 -2.94 10.28
CA GLY A 49 -2.72 -4.23 10.63
C GLY A 49 -2.83 -5.26 9.51
N LYS A 50 -4.01 -5.40 8.93
CA LYS A 50 -4.24 -6.29 7.77
C LYS A 50 -3.42 -5.88 6.56
N THR A 51 -3.29 -4.58 6.29
CA THR A 51 -2.44 -4.11 5.18
C THR A 51 -0.96 -4.41 5.43
N LEU A 52 -0.46 -4.19 6.65
CA LEU A 52 0.92 -4.52 7.03
C LEU A 52 1.19 -6.03 6.99
N GLU A 53 0.25 -6.84 7.45
CA GLU A 53 0.34 -8.30 7.40
C GLU A 53 0.48 -8.80 5.96
N ARG A 54 -0.33 -8.25 5.05
CA ARG A 54 -0.25 -8.52 3.61
C ARG A 54 1.13 -8.22 3.04
N THR A 55 1.81 -7.17 3.52
CA THR A 55 3.15 -6.83 3.04
C THR A 55 4.28 -7.73 3.59
N LYS A 56 3.98 -8.69 4.48
CA LYS A 56 4.96 -9.69 4.92
C LYS A 56 5.23 -10.78 3.87
N ASN A 57 4.41 -10.87 2.81
CA ASN A 57 4.66 -11.82 1.73
C ASN A 57 6.03 -11.58 1.09
N GLN A 58 6.73 -12.67 0.76
CA GLN A 58 8.10 -12.62 0.22
C GLN A 58 8.29 -11.84 -1.09
N ILE A 59 7.19 -11.55 -1.81
CA ILE A 59 7.22 -10.72 -3.02
C ILE A 59 7.53 -9.26 -2.69
N PHE A 60 7.33 -8.85 -1.45
CA PHE A 60 7.50 -7.48 -1.01
C PHE A 60 8.84 -7.25 -0.32
N ASP A 61 9.31 -6.01 -0.43
CA ASP A 61 10.40 -5.44 0.35
C ASP A 61 9.83 -4.67 1.56
N THR A 62 10.71 -4.09 2.37
CA THR A 62 10.36 -3.26 3.53
C THR A 62 9.36 -2.16 3.14
N PRO A 63 8.21 -2.07 3.83
CA PRO A 63 7.19 -1.10 3.49
C PRO A 63 7.58 0.33 3.84
N ILE A 64 7.08 1.26 3.05
CA ILE A 64 7.09 2.69 3.30
C ILE A 64 5.70 3.08 3.78
N ILE A 65 5.61 3.87 4.83
CA ILE A 65 4.37 4.43 5.37
C ILE A 65 4.33 5.91 5.03
N SER A 66 3.45 6.31 4.12
CA SER A 66 3.21 7.72 3.83
C SER A 66 2.09 8.22 4.73
N THR A 67 2.36 9.22 5.53
CA THR A 67 1.42 9.73 6.53
C THR A 67 1.61 11.21 6.82
N ASN A 68 0.55 11.85 7.30
CA ASN A 68 0.62 13.22 7.77
C ASN A 68 1.28 13.30 9.17
N LEU A 69 1.95 14.42 9.45
CA LEU A 69 2.59 14.70 10.73
C LEU A 69 1.63 14.49 11.93
N LYS A 70 0.35 14.80 11.74
CA LYS A 70 -0.71 14.61 12.74
C LYS A 70 -0.80 13.16 13.26
N TYR A 71 -0.56 12.16 12.42
CA TYR A 71 -0.73 10.75 12.77
C TYR A 71 0.56 10.01 13.15
N ILE A 72 1.71 10.68 13.11
CA ILE A 72 3.01 10.03 13.36
C ILE A 72 3.10 9.40 14.75
N LYS A 73 2.56 10.06 15.78
CA LYS A 73 2.55 9.54 17.15
C LYS A 73 1.73 8.26 17.26
N GLU A 74 0.55 8.22 16.62
CA GLU A 74 -0.33 7.06 16.61
C GLU A 74 0.31 5.88 15.87
N ILE A 75 0.92 6.14 14.72
CA ILE A 75 1.63 5.11 13.93
C ILE A 75 2.77 4.52 14.75
N LYS A 76 3.63 5.35 15.37
CA LYS A 76 4.74 4.88 16.20
C LYS A 76 4.24 4.06 17.40
N LYS A 77 3.19 4.52 18.08
CA LYS A 77 2.54 3.78 19.18
C LYS A 77 2.01 2.43 18.71
N TYR A 78 1.32 2.40 17.56
CA TYR A 78 0.81 1.19 16.96
C TYR A 78 1.93 0.20 16.61
N PHE A 79 3.01 0.67 15.99
CA PHE A 79 4.15 -0.16 15.60
C PHE A 79 4.88 -0.73 16.82
N LYS A 80 5.08 0.08 17.87
CA LYS A 80 5.66 -0.39 19.13
C LYS A 80 4.81 -1.49 19.77
N LYS A 81 3.49 -1.27 19.88
CA LYS A 81 2.53 -2.25 20.44
C LYS A 81 2.54 -3.58 19.69
N ASN A 82 2.67 -3.55 18.35
CA ASN A 82 2.61 -4.72 17.49
C ASN A 82 4.00 -5.26 17.08
N ASN A 83 5.07 -4.80 17.75
CA ASN A 83 6.46 -5.21 17.49
C ASN A 83 6.90 -5.10 16.01
N ILE A 84 6.41 -4.08 15.30
CA ILE A 84 6.76 -3.81 13.90
C ILE A 84 8.04 -2.99 13.89
N LYS A 85 9.15 -3.59 13.45
CA LYS A 85 10.50 -2.99 13.52
C LYS A 85 11.02 -2.50 12.17
N LYS A 86 10.58 -3.13 11.06
CA LYS A 86 11.10 -2.84 9.70
C LYS A 86 10.07 -2.05 8.91
N TYR A 87 10.29 -0.76 8.79
CA TYR A 87 9.48 0.17 7.98
C TYR A 87 10.25 1.46 7.74
N ARG A 88 9.83 2.25 6.77
CA ARG A 88 10.26 3.62 6.52
C ARG A 88 9.04 4.54 6.62
N ILE A 89 9.22 5.78 7.06
CA ILE A 89 8.13 6.76 7.11
C ILE A 89 8.45 7.92 6.19
N ILE A 90 7.47 8.34 5.40
CA ILE A 90 7.42 9.61 4.69
C ILE A 90 6.39 10.48 5.42
N LEU A 91 6.79 11.68 5.79
CA LEU A 91 5.91 12.66 6.40
C LEU A 91 5.41 13.64 5.36
N GLU A 92 4.10 13.66 5.17
CA GLU A 92 3.42 14.63 4.33
C GLU A 92 3.16 15.89 5.16
N PRO A 93 3.68 17.07 4.74
CA PRO A 93 3.51 18.31 5.51
C PRO A 93 2.06 18.80 5.54
N ALA A 94 1.29 18.48 4.48
CA ALA A 94 -0.11 18.84 4.35
C ALA A 94 -0.91 17.70 3.68
N LYS A 95 -2.23 17.73 3.82
CA LYS A 95 -3.13 16.78 3.12
C LYS A 95 -3.30 17.24 1.67
N MET A 96 -2.59 16.58 0.76
CA MET A 96 -2.55 16.92 -0.66
C MET A 96 -3.12 15.81 -1.57
N ASN A 97 -3.98 14.94 -1.04
CA ASN A 97 -4.50 13.76 -1.75
C ASN A 97 -3.41 12.71 -2.09
N THR A 98 -3.71 11.82 -3.03
CA THR A 98 -2.89 10.63 -3.31
C THR A 98 -1.65 10.94 -4.17
N SER A 99 -1.79 11.81 -5.19
CA SER A 99 -0.73 12.02 -6.18
C SER A 99 0.58 12.56 -5.62
N PRO A 100 0.60 13.58 -4.74
CA PRO A 100 1.83 14.04 -4.10
C PRO A 100 2.50 12.99 -3.21
N ALA A 101 1.71 12.17 -2.50
CA ALA A 101 2.24 11.06 -1.71
C ALA A 101 2.94 10.01 -2.59
N MET A 102 2.34 9.68 -3.74
CA MET A 102 2.93 8.78 -4.72
C MET A 102 4.21 9.35 -5.30
N LEU A 103 4.20 10.62 -5.70
CA LEU A 103 5.37 11.30 -6.24
C LEU A 103 6.51 11.34 -5.22
N SER A 104 6.23 11.73 -3.98
CA SER A 104 7.24 11.78 -2.90
C SER A 104 7.90 10.43 -2.67
N ALA A 105 7.12 9.35 -2.68
CA ALA A 105 7.66 8.01 -2.55
C ALA A 105 8.53 7.59 -3.74
N SER A 106 8.16 8.02 -4.95
CA SER A 106 8.90 7.70 -6.19
C SER A 106 10.24 8.44 -6.31
N LEU A 107 10.39 9.55 -5.57
CA LEU A 107 11.61 10.38 -5.60
C LEU A 107 12.60 10.05 -4.48
N ILE A 108 12.39 8.98 -3.71
CA ILE A 108 13.32 8.57 -2.66
C ILE A 108 14.62 8.03 -3.28
N LYS A 109 15.72 8.75 -3.06
CA LYS A 109 17.03 8.46 -3.69
C LYS A 109 17.62 7.08 -3.35
N ASP A 110 17.33 6.53 -2.17
CA ASP A 110 17.89 5.24 -1.73
C ASP A 110 17.06 4.03 -2.22
N ILE A 111 16.02 4.26 -3.00
CA ILE A 111 15.28 3.20 -3.67
C ILE A 111 15.87 3.02 -5.06
N PRO A 112 16.25 1.79 -5.46
CA PRO A 112 16.75 1.56 -6.81
C PRO A 112 15.73 2.01 -7.87
N ASP A 113 16.17 2.73 -8.89
CA ASP A 113 15.32 3.33 -9.94
C ASP A 113 14.37 2.34 -10.62
N LEU A 114 14.79 1.08 -10.71
CA LEU A 114 13.99 0.01 -11.33
C LEU A 114 13.19 -0.81 -10.32
N GLN A 115 13.22 -0.46 -9.02
CA GLN A 115 12.41 -1.18 -8.05
C GLN A 115 10.93 -0.81 -8.19
N PRO A 116 10.05 -1.78 -8.49
CA PRO A 116 8.63 -1.50 -8.58
C PRO A 116 8.06 -1.02 -7.24
N LEU A 117 7.27 0.03 -7.27
CA LEU A 117 6.47 0.48 -6.13
C LEU A 117 5.03 0.02 -6.29
N ILE A 118 4.41 -0.41 -5.19
CA ILE A 118 2.96 -0.63 -5.13
C ILE A 118 2.35 0.28 -4.08
N PHE A 119 1.35 1.05 -4.47
CA PHE A 119 0.63 1.95 -3.57
C PHE A 119 -0.61 1.25 -3.03
N LEU A 120 -0.67 1.11 -1.72
CA LEU A 120 -1.74 0.43 -0.99
C LEU A 120 -2.42 1.40 -0.04
N SER A 121 -3.73 1.48 -0.08
CA SER A 121 -4.48 2.22 0.93
C SER A 121 -4.43 1.47 2.27
N ALA A 122 -4.19 2.19 3.36
CA ALA A 122 -4.14 1.62 4.71
C ALA A 122 -5.50 1.11 5.22
N ASP A 123 -6.58 1.44 4.51
CA ASP A 123 -7.96 1.17 4.90
C ASP A 123 -8.70 0.20 3.98
N HIS A 124 -8.00 -0.45 3.06
CA HIS A 124 -8.58 -1.45 2.17
C HIS A 124 -8.48 -2.86 2.76
N LEU A 125 -9.61 -3.54 2.87
CA LEU A 125 -9.66 -4.97 3.16
C LEU A 125 -9.61 -5.75 1.84
N ILE A 126 -8.68 -6.68 1.73
CA ILE A 126 -8.57 -7.63 0.59
C ILE A 126 -8.79 -9.03 1.13
N GLU A 127 -9.95 -9.60 0.90
CA GLU A 127 -10.32 -10.92 1.43
C GLU A 127 -9.54 -12.07 0.79
N LYS A 128 -9.31 -12.00 -0.51
CA LYS A 128 -8.66 -13.08 -1.29
C LYS A 128 -7.20 -12.74 -1.58
N GLU A 129 -6.38 -12.60 -0.56
CA GLU A 129 -4.97 -12.18 -0.68
C GLU A 129 -4.14 -13.06 -1.62
N GLN A 130 -4.41 -14.37 -1.66
CA GLN A 130 -3.68 -15.27 -2.58
C GLN A 130 -3.93 -14.92 -4.05
N ARG A 131 -5.14 -14.48 -4.41
CA ARG A 131 -5.43 -13.99 -5.76
C ARG A 131 -4.67 -12.70 -6.06
N PHE A 132 -4.58 -11.81 -5.07
CA PHE A 132 -3.82 -10.56 -5.19
C PHE A 132 -2.33 -10.85 -5.43
N TYR A 133 -1.70 -11.73 -4.64
CA TYR A 133 -0.30 -12.10 -4.83
C TYR A 133 -0.06 -12.80 -6.18
N LYS A 134 -0.97 -13.65 -6.60
CA LYS A 134 -0.90 -14.30 -7.92
C LYS A 134 -0.91 -13.26 -9.04
N LYS A 135 -1.83 -12.30 -9.00
CA LYS A 135 -1.91 -11.20 -9.98
C LYS A 135 -0.68 -10.31 -9.97
N LEU A 136 -0.11 -10.01 -8.83
CA LEU A 136 1.17 -9.29 -8.73
C LEU A 136 2.29 -10.05 -9.44
N LYS A 137 2.46 -11.34 -9.14
CA LYS A 137 3.50 -12.18 -9.75
C LYS A 137 3.35 -12.30 -11.27
N GLU A 138 2.13 -12.50 -11.76
CA GLU A 138 1.82 -12.60 -13.19
C GLU A 138 2.20 -11.33 -13.95
N ASN A 139 1.97 -10.16 -13.35
CA ASN A 139 2.20 -8.88 -14.00
C ASN A 139 3.59 -8.27 -13.72
N GLN A 140 4.28 -8.73 -12.68
CA GLN A 140 5.60 -8.21 -12.31
C GLN A 140 6.61 -8.27 -13.47
N LYS A 141 6.55 -9.31 -14.30
CA LYS A 141 7.41 -9.47 -15.49
C LYS A 141 7.11 -8.46 -16.60
N LYS A 142 5.92 -7.86 -16.59
CA LYS A 142 5.47 -6.86 -17.56
C LYS A 142 5.77 -5.43 -17.11
N LEU A 143 6.20 -5.25 -15.86
CA LEU A 143 6.55 -3.93 -15.32
C LEU A 143 7.79 -3.38 -16.04
N SER A 144 7.72 -2.12 -16.39
CA SER A 144 8.81 -1.34 -16.98
C SER A 144 8.70 0.10 -16.47
N ASN A 145 9.73 0.90 -16.71
CA ASN A 145 9.71 2.34 -16.44
C ASN A 145 8.76 3.14 -17.34
N LYS A 146 8.08 2.49 -18.27
CA LYS A 146 7.17 3.12 -19.25
C LYS A 146 5.70 2.86 -18.95
N ASN A 147 5.36 2.05 -17.94
CA ASN A 147 3.98 1.68 -17.67
C ASN A 147 3.61 1.72 -16.19
N ILE A 148 2.36 2.01 -15.93
CA ILE A 148 1.73 1.97 -14.62
C ILE A 148 0.61 0.94 -14.68
N PHE A 149 0.58 0.03 -13.69
CA PHE A 149 -0.49 -0.96 -13.55
C PHE A 149 -1.51 -0.47 -12.52
N ILE A 150 -2.77 -0.50 -12.91
CA ILE A 150 -3.88 -0.17 -12.03
C ILE A 150 -4.68 -1.45 -11.76
N PHE A 151 -4.98 -1.69 -10.48
CA PHE A 151 -5.87 -2.77 -10.07
C PHE A 151 -7.30 -2.26 -9.99
N GLY A 152 -8.11 -2.68 -10.96
CA GLY A 152 -9.54 -2.41 -10.94
C GLY A 152 -10.29 -3.46 -10.13
N ILE A 153 -11.36 -3.02 -9.46
CA ILE A 153 -12.30 -3.87 -8.78
C ILE A 153 -13.61 -3.83 -9.56
N LYS A 154 -14.17 -5.01 -9.87
CA LYS A 154 -15.48 -5.06 -10.52
C LYS A 154 -16.53 -4.49 -9.55
N PRO A 155 -17.26 -3.43 -9.93
CA PRO A 155 -18.27 -2.86 -9.06
C PRO A 155 -19.42 -3.86 -8.87
N THR A 156 -19.93 -3.93 -7.65
CA THR A 156 -21.14 -4.70 -7.31
C THR A 156 -22.39 -3.84 -7.40
N ASN A 157 -22.26 -2.56 -7.08
CA ASN A 157 -23.32 -1.56 -7.15
C ASN A 157 -22.75 -0.24 -7.70
N PRO A 158 -23.54 0.59 -8.39
CA PRO A 158 -23.12 1.92 -8.76
C PRO A 158 -22.97 2.81 -7.53
N SER A 159 -21.95 3.66 -7.49
CA SER A 159 -21.73 4.64 -6.43
C SER A 159 -21.08 5.90 -7.02
N SER A 160 -21.60 7.06 -6.68
CA SER A 160 -21.00 8.36 -7.04
C SER A 160 -19.71 8.67 -6.27
N ASP A 161 -19.38 7.89 -5.23
CA ASP A 161 -18.17 8.09 -4.41
C ASP A 161 -16.89 7.55 -5.07
N TYR A 162 -17.02 6.81 -6.17
CA TYR A 162 -15.91 6.15 -6.85
C TYR A 162 -15.72 6.66 -8.29
N GLY A 163 -14.47 6.66 -8.71
CA GLY A 163 -14.14 6.77 -10.12
C GLY A 163 -14.24 5.43 -10.82
N TYR A 164 -14.67 5.42 -12.06
CA TYR A 164 -14.79 4.23 -12.89
C TYR A 164 -13.92 4.38 -14.13
N PHE A 165 -13.44 3.26 -14.64
CA PHE A 165 -12.81 3.20 -15.95
C PHE A 165 -13.45 2.09 -16.80
N ILE A 166 -13.56 2.34 -18.08
CA ILE A 166 -14.09 1.38 -19.05
C ILE A 166 -12.91 0.62 -19.62
N THR A 167 -12.94 -0.71 -19.53
CA THR A 167 -11.98 -1.55 -20.24
C THR A 167 -12.52 -1.86 -21.64
N ARG A 168 -11.71 -1.67 -22.65
CA ARG A 168 -11.96 -2.12 -24.01
C ARG A 168 -11.45 -3.52 -24.22
#